data_cb3723228d7d850e80e4925cab772d05
#
_entry.id   cb3723228d7d850e80e4925cab772d05
#
_cell.length_a   1.000
_cell.length_b   1.000
_cell.length_c   1.000
_cell.angle_alpha   90.00
_cell.angle_beta   90.00
_cell.angle_gamma   90.00
#
_symmetry.space_group_name_H-M   'P 1'
#
loop_
_entity.id
_entity.type
_entity.pdbx_description
1 polymer ?
#
loop_
_entity_poly.entity_id
_entity_poly.type
_entity_poly.pdbx_seq_one_letter_code
_entity_poly.pdbx_strand_id
1 'polypeptide(L)'
;LAHSRLYIVLTTIGAIVGIYVATIVSNEAFREIFRFLLVLMLFVILVKPKRWLREETDAAQLPLVVSIPVFLALGFYGGFIQMGMGVFFLAAMVLIARYNIIDSNAVKAAVVALYTIFAVGIFAYKGLIDWKIGLVMAAGQMAGGYLTARFAATDPRAGKWAYRILVVVVIWAILRMFGATGWLWERLMQG
;
A
#
# COMPACT_ATOMS: atom_id res chain seq x y z
N LEU A 1 -10.38 20.52 2.94
CA LEU A 1 -8.93 20.24 2.66
C LEU A 1 -7.95 20.92 3.62
N ALA A 2 -8.36 21.94 4.42
CA ALA A 2 -7.41 22.64 5.31
C ALA A 2 -6.77 21.71 6.36
N HIS A 3 -7.51 20.73 6.87
CA HIS A 3 -7.02 19.80 7.88
C HIS A 3 -6.22 18.62 7.30
N SER A 4 -6.37 18.33 6.01
CA SER A 4 -5.63 17.26 5.35
C SER A 4 -4.12 17.51 5.26
N ARG A 5 -3.70 18.79 5.31
CA ARG A 5 -2.27 19.16 5.32
C ARG A 5 -1.51 18.54 6.49
N LEU A 6 -2.12 18.56 7.68
CA LEU A 6 -1.52 17.91 8.86
C LEU A 6 -1.32 16.41 8.63
N TYR A 7 -2.33 15.72 8.10
CA TYR A 7 -2.26 14.28 7.83
C TYR A 7 -1.20 13.95 6.76
N ILE A 8 -1.09 14.79 5.73
CA ILE A 8 -0.05 14.66 4.69
C ILE A 8 1.34 14.79 5.33
N VAL A 9 1.57 15.82 6.13
CA VAL A 9 2.86 16.07 6.78
C VAL A 9 3.24 14.93 7.72
N LEU A 10 2.33 14.56 8.63
CA LEU A 10 2.58 13.47 9.59
C LEU A 10 2.88 12.15 8.90
N THR A 11 2.07 11.79 7.90
CA THR A 11 2.29 10.55 7.14
C THR A 11 3.60 10.58 6.37
N THR A 12 3.96 11.72 5.79
CA THR A 12 5.23 11.86 5.06
C THR A 12 6.43 11.75 6.00
N ILE A 13 6.38 12.38 7.18
CA ILE A 13 7.44 12.24 8.19
C ILE A 13 7.58 10.78 8.64
N GLY A 14 6.47 10.14 8.96
CA GLY A 14 6.46 8.72 9.30
C GLY A 14 7.05 7.85 8.18
N ALA A 15 6.69 8.14 6.93
CA ALA A 15 7.19 7.40 5.76
C ALA A 15 8.72 7.57 5.58
N ILE A 16 9.26 8.75 5.76
CA ILE A 16 10.73 8.98 5.68
C ILE A 16 11.45 8.13 6.72
N VAL A 17 10.92 8.08 7.97
CA VAL A 17 11.48 7.22 9.02
C VAL A 17 11.37 5.74 8.63
N GLY A 18 10.21 5.30 8.11
CA GLY A 18 10.00 3.94 7.65
C GLY A 18 10.94 3.53 6.51
N ILE A 19 11.12 4.40 5.52
CA ILE A 19 12.07 4.19 4.41
C ILE A 19 13.49 4.03 4.95
N TYR A 20 13.90 4.91 5.87
CA TYR A 20 15.23 4.82 6.46
C TYR A 20 15.43 3.49 7.20
N VAL A 21 14.48 3.09 8.02
CA VAL A 21 14.50 1.80 8.74
C VAL A 21 14.55 0.63 7.76
N ALA A 22 13.80 0.67 6.65
CA ALA A 22 13.85 -0.36 5.61
C ALA A 22 15.25 -0.54 4.99
N THR A 23 16.08 0.51 4.99
CA THR A 23 17.46 0.44 4.46
C THR A 23 18.49 -0.16 5.43
N ILE A 24 18.16 -0.30 6.71
CA ILE A 24 19.08 -0.81 7.75
C ILE A 24 18.68 -2.20 8.28
N VAL A 25 17.44 -2.61 8.03
CA VAL A 25 16.94 -3.95 8.41
C VAL A 25 17.59 -5.00 7.51
N SER A 26 18.00 -6.14 8.09
CA SER A 26 18.55 -7.25 7.29
C SER A 26 17.51 -7.84 6.31
N ASN A 27 18.00 -8.40 5.20
CA ASN A 27 17.12 -9.00 4.20
C ASN A 27 16.27 -10.15 4.78
N GLU A 28 16.83 -10.91 5.72
CA GLU A 28 16.13 -12.00 6.40
C GLU A 28 14.99 -11.48 7.27
N ALA A 29 15.26 -10.48 8.12
CA ALA A 29 14.25 -9.87 8.98
C ALA A 29 13.15 -9.19 8.15
N PHE A 30 13.54 -8.46 7.08
CA PHE A 30 12.58 -7.85 6.17
C PHE A 30 11.67 -8.89 5.51
N ARG A 31 12.24 -10.04 5.05
CA ARG A 31 11.48 -11.13 4.43
C ARG A 31 10.49 -11.75 5.40
N GLU A 32 10.88 -11.99 6.66
CA GLU A 32 9.96 -12.54 7.66
C GLU A 32 8.81 -11.58 7.98
N ILE A 33 9.12 -10.29 8.21
CA ILE A 33 8.09 -9.26 8.42
C ILE A 33 7.14 -9.22 7.22
N PHE A 34 7.67 -9.25 6.00
CA PHE A 34 6.89 -9.20 4.77
C PHE A 34 5.95 -10.42 4.63
N ARG A 35 6.40 -11.63 5.01
CA ARG A 35 5.56 -12.84 5.02
C ARG A 35 4.34 -12.67 5.91
N PHE A 36 4.53 -12.22 7.15
CA PHE A 36 3.43 -12.01 8.09
C PHE A 36 2.46 -10.93 7.58
N LEU A 37 2.99 -9.86 7.01
CA LEU A 37 2.16 -8.78 6.47
C LEU A 37 1.38 -9.19 5.23
N LEU A 38 1.89 -10.08 4.39
CA LEU A 38 1.14 -10.67 3.28
C LEU A 38 -0.10 -11.43 3.77
N VAL A 39 0.05 -12.24 4.82
CA VAL A 39 -1.07 -12.98 5.42
C VAL A 39 -2.08 -12.02 6.05
N LEU A 40 -1.60 -11.02 6.79
CA LEU A 40 -2.46 -9.99 7.37
C LEU A 40 -3.23 -9.23 6.28
N MET A 41 -2.57 -8.87 5.18
CA MET A 41 -3.18 -8.19 4.05
C MET A 41 -4.25 -9.04 3.37
N LEU A 42 -4.01 -10.32 3.19
CA LEU A 42 -5.03 -11.23 2.67
C LEU A 42 -6.28 -11.20 3.56
N PHE A 43 -6.08 -11.28 4.89
CA PHE A 43 -7.18 -11.19 5.84
C PHE A 43 -7.95 -9.87 5.71
N VAL A 44 -7.24 -8.73 5.65
CA VAL A 44 -7.85 -7.40 5.47
C VAL A 44 -8.61 -7.27 4.15
N ILE A 45 -8.07 -7.83 3.06
CA ILE A 45 -8.74 -7.83 1.74
C ILE A 45 -10.02 -8.67 1.75
N LEU A 46 -10.03 -9.79 2.47
CA LEU A 46 -11.20 -10.66 2.58
C LEU A 46 -12.31 -10.09 3.46
N VAL A 47 -11.96 -9.27 4.45
CA VAL A 47 -12.92 -8.55 5.28
C VAL A 47 -13.46 -7.35 4.49
N LYS A 48 -14.66 -7.48 3.93
CA LYS A 48 -15.35 -6.39 3.21
C LYS A 48 -16.04 -5.45 4.20
N PRO A 49 -15.50 -4.30 4.55
CA PRO A 49 -16.21 -3.35 5.38
C PRO A 49 -17.30 -2.65 4.55
N LYS A 50 -18.56 -2.92 4.80
CA LYS A 50 -19.71 -2.22 4.19
C LYS A 50 -19.77 -0.72 4.53
N ARG A 51 -18.92 -0.25 5.44
CA ARG A 51 -18.87 1.14 5.96
C ARG A 51 -18.05 2.12 5.12
N TRP A 52 -17.45 1.67 4.02
CA TRP A 52 -16.56 2.51 3.19
C TRP A 52 -17.30 3.48 2.25
N LEU A 53 -18.62 3.32 2.11
CA LEU A 53 -19.45 4.12 1.22
C LEU A 53 -20.08 5.29 1.99
N ARG A 54 -19.27 6.22 2.50
CA ARG A 54 -19.77 7.51 2.95
C ARG A 54 -19.79 8.49 1.79
N GLU A 55 -20.97 9.03 1.48
CA GLU A 55 -21.16 9.99 0.40
C GLU A 55 -20.86 11.43 0.86
N GLU A 56 -21.07 11.75 2.14
CA GLU A 56 -20.86 13.09 2.70
C GLU A 56 -19.60 13.15 3.56
N THR A 57 -18.89 14.28 3.43
CA THR A 57 -17.75 14.62 4.28
C THR A 57 -18.24 15.36 5.51
N ASP A 58 -18.34 14.67 6.63
CA ASP A 58 -18.46 15.26 7.97
C ASP A 58 -17.08 15.25 8.63
N ALA A 59 -16.11 15.90 7.94
CA ALA A 59 -14.72 15.88 8.34
C ALA A 59 -14.55 16.58 9.68
N ALA A 60 -14.44 15.78 10.74
CA ALA A 60 -14.11 16.27 12.07
C ALA A 60 -12.59 16.45 12.21
N GLN A 61 -12.18 17.56 12.84
CA GLN A 61 -10.79 17.67 13.29
C GLN A 61 -10.55 16.61 14.36
N LEU A 62 -9.72 15.62 14.03
CA LEU A 62 -9.25 14.70 15.05
C LEU A 62 -8.38 15.45 16.05
N PRO A 63 -8.51 15.17 17.36
CA PRO A 63 -7.57 15.65 18.35
C PRO A 63 -6.13 15.28 17.95
N LEU A 64 -5.18 16.20 18.17
CA LEU A 64 -3.77 15.96 17.83
C LEU A 64 -3.22 14.68 18.47
N VAL A 65 -3.69 14.37 19.68
CA VAL A 65 -3.34 13.14 20.42
C VAL A 65 -3.67 11.86 19.63
N VAL A 66 -4.68 11.87 18.79
CA VAL A 66 -5.07 10.74 17.92
C VAL A 66 -4.43 10.87 16.55
N SER A 67 -4.43 12.07 15.97
CA SER A 67 -3.90 12.31 14.63
C SER A 67 -2.41 11.99 14.51
N ILE A 68 -1.62 12.44 15.49
CA ILE A 68 -0.16 12.27 15.46
C ILE A 68 0.23 10.78 15.41
N PRO A 69 -0.15 9.94 16.40
CA PRO A 69 0.28 8.55 16.38
C PRO A 69 -0.30 7.76 15.20
N VAL A 70 -1.54 7.99 14.82
CA VAL A 70 -2.18 7.24 13.72
C VAL A 70 -1.50 7.53 12.38
N PHE A 71 -1.34 8.80 12.02
CA PHE A 71 -0.78 9.15 10.72
C PHE A 71 0.73 8.98 10.64
N LEU A 72 1.48 9.13 11.75
CA LEU A 72 2.89 8.76 11.81
C LEU A 72 3.07 7.24 11.65
N ALA A 73 2.28 6.42 12.34
CA ALA A 73 2.35 4.97 12.24
C ALA A 73 1.96 4.47 10.82
N LEU A 74 0.92 5.04 10.23
CA LEU A 74 0.55 4.76 8.84
C LEU A 74 1.64 5.17 7.86
N GLY A 75 2.27 6.32 8.09
CA GLY A 75 3.41 6.77 7.30
C GLY A 75 4.58 5.81 7.43
N PHE A 76 4.97 5.48 8.65
CA PHE A 76 6.05 4.52 8.93
C PHE A 76 5.81 3.19 8.21
N TYR A 77 4.61 2.63 8.36
CA TYR A 77 4.22 1.40 7.66
C TYR A 77 4.32 1.55 6.15
N GLY A 78 3.80 2.66 5.59
CA GLY A 78 3.85 2.94 4.15
C GLY A 78 5.26 3.10 3.62
N GLY A 79 6.15 3.77 4.36
CA GLY A 79 7.55 3.94 3.99
C GLY A 79 8.38 2.67 4.15
N PHE A 80 8.06 1.84 5.14
CA PHE A 80 8.80 0.61 5.43
C PHE A 80 8.45 -0.52 4.45
N ILE A 81 7.17 -0.75 4.17
CA ILE A 81 6.70 -1.90 3.35
C ILE A 81 5.85 -1.47 2.16
N GLN A 82 5.12 -0.38 2.26
CA GLN A 82 4.20 0.17 1.26
C GLN A 82 3.00 -0.73 0.90
N MET A 83 3.10 -2.05 1.08
CA MET A 83 2.06 -3.00 0.69
C MET A 83 0.77 -2.76 1.48
N GLY A 84 -0.33 -2.46 0.76
CA GLY A 84 -1.64 -2.23 1.38
C GLY A 84 -1.79 -0.92 2.15
N MET A 85 -0.77 -0.09 2.24
CA MET A 85 -0.81 1.22 2.90
C MET A 85 -2.01 2.05 2.43
N GLY A 86 -2.32 2.00 1.14
CA GLY A 86 -3.47 2.72 0.58
C GLY A 86 -4.80 2.33 1.19
N VAL A 87 -4.99 1.05 1.54
CA VAL A 87 -6.22 0.55 2.18
C VAL A 87 -6.29 1.03 3.63
N PHE A 88 -5.20 0.90 4.38
CA PHE A 88 -5.14 1.37 5.77
C PHE A 88 -5.29 2.89 5.87
N PHE A 89 -4.67 3.62 4.96
CA PHE A 89 -4.80 5.08 4.91
C PHE A 89 -6.24 5.50 4.61
N LEU A 90 -6.88 4.89 3.61
CA LEU A 90 -8.29 5.14 3.32
C LEU A 90 -9.18 4.78 4.50
N ALA A 91 -8.91 3.65 5.18
CA ALA A 91 -9.64 3.28 6.38
C ALA A 91 -9.54 4.35 7.48
N ALA A 92 -8.35 4.85 7.76
CA ALA A 92 -8.14 5.91 8.75
C ALA A 92 -8.84 7.21 8.33
N MET A 93 -8.74 7.61 7.07
CA MET A 93 -9.39 8.81 6.56
C MET A 93 -10.91 8.73 6.62
N VAL A 94 -11.50 7.60 6.19
CA VAL A 94 -12.96 7.44 6.11
C VAL A 94 -13.57 7.12 7.47
N LEU A 95 -12.98 6.19 8.22
CA LEU A 95 -13.60 5.66 9.46
C LEU A 95 -13.25 6.52 10.68
N ILE A 96 -12.06 7.10 10.73
CA ILE A 96 -11.58 7.87 11.87
C ILE A 96 -11.74 9.37 11.58
N ALA A 97 -11.13 9.87 10.50
CA ALA A 97 -11.17 11.30 10.17
C ALA A 97 -12.46 11.75 9.46
N ARG A 98 -13.36 10.82 9.14
CA ARG A 98 -14.69 11.05 8.55
C ARG A 98 -14.70 11.80 7.21
N TYR A 99 -13.65 11.65 6.42
CA TYR A 99 -13.63 12.12 5.05
C TYR A 99 -14.43 11.17 4.14
N ASN A 100 -14.99 11.71 3.04
CA ASN A 100 -15.52 10.87 1.97
C ASN A 100 -14.38 10.13 1.24
N ILE A 101 -14.74 9.11 0.47
CA ILE A 101 -13.76 8.25 -0.21
C ILE A 101 -12.99 9.00 -1.30
N ILE A 102 -13.60 9.99 -1.96
CA ILE A 102 -12.99 10.75 -3.04
C ILE A 102 -11.89 11.66 -2.50
N ASP A 103 -12.20 12.45 -1.46
CA ASP A 103 -11.23 13.31 -0.79
C ASP A 103 -10.11 12.49 -0.15
N SER A 104 -10.46 11.35 0.48
CA SER A 104 -9.49 10.43 1.06
C SER A 104 -8.52 9.88 0.01
N ASN A 105 -9.01 9.55 -1.19
CA ASN A 105 -8.17 9.12 -2.30
C ASN A 105 -7.25 10.24 -2.81
N ALA A 106 -7.74 11.47 -2.89
CA ALA A 106 -6.92 12.61 -3.29
C ALA A 106 -5.79 12.87 -2.28
N VAL A 107 -6.10 12.86 -0.98
CA VAL A 107 -5.09 13.01 0.08
C VAL A 107 -4.09 11.85 0.05
N LYS A 108 -4.56 10.60 -0.10
CA LYS A 108 -3.70 9.43 -0.26
C LYS A 108 -2.74 9.58 -1.45
N ALA A 109 -3.24 10.00 -2.60
CA ALA A 109 -2.41 10.18 -3.80
C ALA A 109 -1.33 11.24 -3.57
N ALA A 110 -1.65 12.35 -2.92
CA ALA A 110 -0.69 13.39 -2.57
C ALA A 110 0.39 12.87 -1.61
N VAL A 111 -0.01 12.11 -0.57
CA VAL A 111 0.92 11.50 0.39
C VAL A 111 1.86 10.53 -0.32
N VAL A 112 1.30 9.61 -1.14
CA VAL A 112 2.10 8.62 -1.87
C VAL A 112 3.07 9.29 -2.84
N ALA A 113 2.64 10.28 -3.60
CA ALA A 113 3.50 11.04 -4.50
C ALA A 113 4.66 11.71 -3.74
N LEU A 114 4.35 12.35 -2.61
CA LEU A 114 5.33 13.10 -1.83
C LEU A 114 6.40 12.17 -1.22
N TYR A 115 6.00 11.12 -0.51
CA TYR A 115 7.01 10.25 0.11
C TYR A 115 7.76 9.37 -0.91
N THR A 116 7.17 9.07 -2.08
CA THR A 116 7.87 8.32 -3.14
C THR A 116 9.10 9.09 -3.64
N ILE A 117 9.04 10.42 -3.71
CA ILE A 117 10.19 11.26 -4.06
C ILE A 117 11.32 11.03 -3.05
N PHE A 118 11.01 11.06 -1.76
CA PHE A 118 11.99 10.79 -0.70
C PHE A 118 12.49 9.34 -0.75
N ALA A 119 11.61 8.36 -1.02
CA ALA A 119 11.99 6.96 -1.14
C ALA A 119 13.02 6.77 -2.26
N VAL A 120 12.71 7.26 -3.46
CA VAL A 120 13.64 7.17 -4.60
C VAL A 120 14.96 7.87 -4.27
N GLY A 121 14.94 9.06 -3.67
CA GLY A 121 16.14 9.79 -3.27
C GLY A 121 17.01 9.00 -2.28
N ILE A 122 16.41 8.46 -1.22
CA ILE A 122 17.13 7.72 -0.17
C ILE A 122 17.71 6.41 -0.73
N PHE A 123 16.92 5.63 -1.47
CA PHE A 123 17.37 4.37 -2.06
C PHE A 123 18.44 4.60 -3.16
N ALA A 124 18.30 5.66 -3.96
CA ALA A 124 19.31 6.03 -4.95
C ALA A 124 20.63 6.43 -4.29
N TYR A 125 20.57 7.27 -3.24
CA TYR A 125 21.76 7.69 -2.49
C TYR A 125 22.48 6.51 -1.85
N LYS A 126 21.76 5.50 -1.39
CA LYS A 126 22.32 4.26 -0.81
C LYS A 126 22.75 3.23 -1.86
N GLY A 127 22.60 3.50 -3.16
CA GLY A 127 22.94 2.55 -4.23
C GLY A 127 22.06 1.31 -4.27
N LEU A 128 20.86 1.35 -3.69
CA LEU A 128 19.94 0.21 -3.56
C LEU A 128 18.97 0.08 -4.75
N ILE A 129 19.08 0.94 -5.78
CA ILE A 129 18.22 0.90 -6.96
C ILE A 129 18.94 0.24 -8.12
N ASP A 130 18.39 -0.89 -8.60
CA ASP A 130 18.68 -1.36 -9.95
C ASP A 130 17.83 -0.56 -10.96
N TRP A 131 18.46 0.42 -11.59
CA TRP A 131 17.78 1.34 -12.51
C TRP A 131 17.18 0.64 -13.73
N LYS A 132 17.80 -0.43 -14.24
CA LYS A 132 17.29 -1.18 -15.40
C LYS A 132 15.98 -1.87 -15.04
N ILE A 133 15.99 -2.62 -13.96
CA ILE A 133 14.79 -3.31 -13.47
C ILE A 133 13.73 -2.29 -13.04
N GLY A 134 14.14 -1.25 -12.30
CA GLY A 134 13.25 -0.21 -11.82
C GLY A 134 12.50 0.52 -12.94
N LEU A 135 13.19 0.90 -14.03
CA LEU A 135 12.55 1.56 -15.17
C LEU A 135 11.57 0.66 -15.92
N VAL A 136 11.91 -0.62 -16.12
CA VAL A 136 11.01 -1.60 -16.75
C VAL A 136 9.75 -1.79 -15.90
N MET A 137 9.92 -1.94 -14.58
CA MET A 137 8.79 -2.07 -13.65
C MET A 137 7.93 -0.80 -13.62
N ALA A 138 8.54 0.38 -13.60
CA ALA A 138 7.83 1.65 -13.63
C ALA A 138 7.00 1.82 -14.91
N ALA A 139 7.58 1.49 -16.07
CA ALA A 139 6.86 1.52 -17.35
C ALA A 139 5.68 0.54 -17.34
N GLY A 140 5.89 -0.70 -16.85
CA GLY A 140 4.83 -1.69 -16.71
C GLY A 140 3.71 -1.23 -15.77
N GLN A 141 4.07 -0.60 -14.65
CA GLN A 141 3.12 -0.09 -13.67
C GLN A 141 2.32 1.12 -14.22
N MET A 142 2.97 2.02 -14.95
CA MET A 142 2.28 3.13 -15.62
C MET A 142 1.30 2.63 -16.69
N ALA A 143 1.74 1.71 -17.55
CA ALA A 143 0.89 1.11 -18.59
C ALA A 143 -0.29 0.34 -17.95
N GLY A 144 -0.03 -0.52 -16.97
CA GLY A 144 -1.05 -1.27 -16.24
C GLY A 144 -2.04 -0.38 -15.50
N GLY A 145 -1.54 0.66 -14.83
CA GLY A 145 -2.36 1.65 -14.14
C GLY A 145 -3.28 2.41 -15.09
N TYR A 146 -2.74 2.88 -16.23
CA TYR A 146 -3.50 3.58 -17.25
C TYR A 146 -4.60 2.69 -17.87
N LEU A 147 -4.24 1.47 -18.27
CA LEU A 147 -5.19 0.52 -18.85
C LEU A 147 -6.29 0.15 -17.86
N THR A 148 -5.92 -0.11 -16.62
CA THR A 148 -6.88 -0.44 -15.54
C THR A 148 -7.81 0.72 -15.25
N ALA A 149 -7.29 1.94 -15.16
CA ALA A 149 -8.11 3.14 -14.94
C ALA A 149 -9.10 3.37 -16.09
N ARG A 150 -8.64 3.21 -17.34
CA ARG A 150 -9.50 3.30 -18.52
C ARG A 150 -10.59 2.22 -18.53
N PHE A 151 -10.22 0.97 -18.24
CA PHE A 151 -11.17 -0.13 -18.16
C PHE A 151 -12.18 0.06 -17.01
N ALA A 152 -11.71 0.53 -15.84
CA ALA A 152 -12.58 0.80 -14.69
C ALA A 152 -13.58 1.93 -14.96
N ALA A 153 -13.24 2.89 -15.83
CA ALA A 153 -14.15 3.95 -16.23
C ALA A 153 -15.27 3.50 -17.20
N THR A 154 -15.05 2.37 -17.91
CA THR A 154 -15.96 1.91 -18.98
C THR A 154 -16.79 0.68 -18.58
N ASP A 155 -16.30 -0.16 -17.68
CA ASP A 155 -16.98 -1.41 -17.31
C ASP A 155 -17.35 -1.43 -15.80
N PRO A 156 -18.65 -1.46 -15.45
CA PRO A 156 -19.10 -1.55 -14.06
C PRO A 156 -18.60 -2.82 -13.32
N ARG A 157 -18.13 -3.84 -14.06
CA ARG A 157 -17.60 -5.09 -13.49
C ARG A 157 -16.10 -5.03 -13.20
N ALA A 158 -15.42 -3.97 -13.65
CA ALA A 158 -13.97 -3.81 -13.50
C ALA A 158 -13.50 -3.98 -12.05
N GLY A 159 -14.22 -3.39 -11.09
CA GLY A 159 -13.90 -3.54 -9.66
C GLY A 159 -13.97 -4.98 -9.15
N LYS A 160 -14.91 -5.79 -9.65
CA LYS A 160 -15.02 -7.21 -9.28
C LYS A 160 -13.87 -8.04 -9.85
N TRP A 161 -13.47 -7.76 -11.09
CA TRP A 161 -12.34 -8.41 -11.73
C TRP A 161 -11.01 -8.03 -11.06
N ALA A 162 -10.81 -6.74 -10.81
CA ALA A 162 -9.62 -6.27 -10.08
C ALA A 162 -9.48 -6.92 -8.70
N TYR A 163 -10.59 -7.03 -7.95
CA TYR A 163 -10.60 -7.71 -6.67
C TYR A 163 -10.22 -9.20 -6.78
N ARG A 164 -10.79 -9.92 -7.75
CA ARG A 164 -10.47 -11.34 -7.96
C ARG A 164 -9.01 -11.54 -8.30
N ILE A 165 -8.47 -10.73 -9.23
CA ILE A 165 -7.07 -10.79 -9.63
C ILE A 165 -6.16 -10.50 -8.42
N LEU A 166 -6.49 -9.47 -7.65
CA LEU A 166 -5.74 -9.12 -6.44
C LEU A 166 -5.67 -10.30 -5.46
N VAL A 167 -6.81 -10.92 -5.15
CA VAL A 167 -6.86 -12.07 -4.24
C VAL A 167 -6.01 -13.23 -4.75
N VAL A 168 -6.11 -13.56 -6.04
CA VAL A 168 -5.31 -14.64 -6.66
C VAL A 168 -3.82 -14.35 -6.58
N VAL A 169 -3.40 -13.12 -6.92
CA VAL A 169 -1.99 -12.71 -6.87
C VAL A 169 -1.44 -12.76 -5.45
N VAL A 170 -2.21 -12.29 -4.46
CA VAL A 170 -1.78 -12.31 -3.04
C VAL A 170 -1.67 -13.74 -2.53
N ILE A 171 -2.64 -14.62 -2.83
CA ILE A 171 -2.56 -16.03 -2.47
C ILE A 171 -1.34 -16.69 -3.11
N TRP A 172 -1.11 -16.46 -4.40
CA TRP A 172 0.05 -17.00 -5.09
C TRP A 172 1.38 -16.52 -4.47
N ALA A 173 1.47 -15.23 -4.14
CA ALA A 173 2.64 -14.66 -3.48
C ALA A 173 2.90 -15.31 -2.10
N ILE A 174 1.84 -15.53 -1.30
CA ILE A 174 1.92 -16.24 -0.02
C ILE A 174 2.45 -17.65 -0.22
N LEU A 175 1.83 -18.44 -1.11
CA LEU A 175 2.25 -19.82 -1.38
C LEU A 175 3.72 -19.88 -1.80
N ARG A 176 4.17 -18.93 -2.62
CA ARG A 176 5.56 -18.86 -3.05
C ARG A 176 6.52 -18.51 -1.92
N MET A 177 6.16 -17.55 -1.08
CA MET A 177 7.02 -17.13 0.04
C MET A 177 7.15 -18.16 1.15
N PHE A 178 6.12 -18.98 1.35
CA PHE A 178 6.14 -20.10 2.31
C PHE A 178 6.69 -21.40 1.72
N GLY A 179 7.20 -21.38 0.46
CA GLY A 179 7.84 -22.55 -0.17
C GLY A 179 6.87 -23.61 -0.68
N ALA A 180 5.56 -23.40 -0.58
CA ALA A 180 4.55 -24.36 -1.01
C ALA A 180 4.62 -24.71 -2.50
N THR A 181 5.08 -23.76 -3.34
CA THR A 181 5.25 -23.96 -4.78
C THR A 181 6.49 -24.83 -5.10
N GLY A 182 7.56 -24.77 -4.29
CA GLY A 182 8.74 -25.63 -4.43
C GLY A 182 8.40 -27.09 -4.16
N TRP A 183 7.68 -27.34 -3.05
CA TRP A 183 7.23 -28.67 -2.69
C TRP A 183 6.27 -29.30 -3.72
N LEU A 184 5.37 -28.51 -4.32
CA LEU A 184 4.49 -28.96 -5.40
C LEU A 184 5.27 -29.28 -6.68
N TRP A 185 6.28 -28.48 -7.03
CA TRP A 185 7.12 -28.70 -8.20
C TRP A 185 7.98 -29.97 -8.06
N GLU A 186 8.58 -30.18 -6.90
CA GLU A 186 9.35 -31.39 -6.61
C GLU A 186 8.49 -32.66 -6.69
N ARG A 187 7.25 -32.62 -6.18
CA ARG A 187 6.33 -33.76 -6.29
C ARG A 187 5.88 -34.04 -7.72
N LEU A 188 5.67 -33.02 -8.53
CA LEU A 188 5.26 -33.17 -9.94
C LEU A 188 6.39 -33.69 -10.84
N MET A 189 7.65 -33.46 -10.44
CA MET A 189 8.83 -33.91 -11.21
C MET A 189 9.34 -35.31 -10.76
N GLN A 190 8.85 -35.81 -9.63
CA GLN A 190 9.22 -37.13 -9.10
C GLN A 190 8.15 -38.22 -9.34
N GLY A 191 7.02 -37.90 -9.92
CA GLY A 191 5.97 -38.83 -10.36
C GLY A 191 5.89 -38.94 -11.87
#